data_a893ead627cd2b3bb29d55bcf8b070a4
#
_entry.id   a893ead627cd2b3bb29d55bcf8b070a4
#
_cell.length_a   1.000
_cell.length_b   1.000
_cell.length_c   1.000
_cell.angle_alpha   90.00
_cell.angle_beta   90.00
_cell.angle_gamma   90.00
#
_symmetry.space_group_name_H-M   'P 1'
#
loop_
_entity.id
_entity.type
_entity.pdbx_description
1 polymer ?
#
loop_
_entity_poly.entity_id
_entity_poly.type
_entity_poly.pdbx_seq_one_letter_code
_entity_poly.pdbx_strand_id
1 'polypeptide(L)'
;MKRIIQHLIIPVILLYAMTCNTSCTNGSKEKKERIAVVISTLNNPWFVVLGQSAVDKCKELGYDATLFDSQNNPSKEAEHFDNILASGYKAILFNPTDADGSGVNAKAAARAGVPVFCMDREINLPGACVTQILSDNYSGCITLGKYFVESMGKKGNYVEILGLVGDNNTWARSRGFHSVVDCYEGLKMVAQQNADFDQNKAMEVMESVMQAHPDIDAVFCGNDAMAMGAYQAILAAGKDGDIKVFGFDGANDCVNAIREGKIEATGMQFPKTMAITAATLADKYIKGERNLPKKLPVAVELVNKENVKNYGDFGRIDQ
;
A
#
# COMPACT_ATOMS: atom_id res chain seq x y z
N MET A 1 41.14 61.74 81.28
CA MET A 1 39.88 61.40 80.54
C MET A 1 39.89 62.07 79.17
N LYS A 2 40.28 61.42 78.13
CA LYS A 2 40.00 61.73 76.74
C LYS A 2 40.44 60.57 75.88
N ARG A 3 39.50 59.88 75.30
CA ARG A 3 39.77 58.74 74.42
C ARG A 3 40.05 59.24 73.01
N ILE A 4 41.17 58.82 72.49
CA ILE A 4 41.60 59.04 71.12
C ILE A 4 41.01 57.89 70.27
N ILE A 5 40.22 58.28 69.26
CA ILE A 5 39.65 57.38 68.28
C ILE A 5 40.59 57.39 67.09
N GLN A 6 41.28 56.25 66.88
CA GLN A 6 42.07 56.01 65.66
C GLN A 6 41.13 55.53 64.52
N HIS A 7 41.13 56.23 63.40
CA HIS A 7 40.48 55.82 62.17
C HIS A 7 41.39 54.80 61.44
N LEU A 8 40.90 53.60 61.34
CA LEU A 8 41.50 52.57 60.46
C LEU A 8 40.84 52.64 59.10
N ILE A 9 41.58 53.01 58.09
CA ILE A 9 41.15 53.02 56.69
C ILE A 9 41.44 51.64 56.12
N ILE A 10 40.42 50.88 55.76
CA ILE A 10 40.50 49.61 55.07
C ILE A 10 40.33 49.85 53.57
N PRO A 11 41.26 49.49 52.68
CA PRO A 11 41.03 49.59 51.23
C PRO A 11 40.11 48.45 50.80
N VAL A 12 39.00 48.82 50.19
CA VAL A 12 38.06 47.91 49.53
C VAL A 12 38.70 47.48 48.20
N ILE A 13 39.21 46.24 48.17
CA ILE A 13 39.62 45.59 46.90
C ILE A 13 38.35 45.09 46.22
N LEU A 14 37.99 45.76 45.13
CA LEU A 14 36.90 45.30 44.21
C LEU A 14 37.40 44.07 43.45
N LEU A 15 36.99 42.89 43.92
CA LEU A 15 37.18 41.66 43.18
C LEU A 15 36.10 41.56 42.09
N TYR A 16 36.46 41.90 40.85
CA TYR A 16 35.60 41.73 39.67
C TYR A 16 35.59 40.21 39.35
N ALA A 17 34.60 39.50 39.85
CA ALA A 17 34.34 38.15 39.46
C ALA A 17 33.71 38.15 38.05
N MET A 18 34.54 37.91 37.00
CA MET A 18 34.06 37.50 35.70
C MET A 18 33.37 36.15 35.81
N THR A 19 32.08 36.14 35.96
CA THR A 19 31.26 34.95 35.73
C THR A 19 31.25 34.65 34.24
N CYS A 20 32.17 33.76 33.80
CA CYS A 20 32.03 33.10 32.51
C CYS A 20 30.74 32.27 32.55
N ASN A 21 29.63 32.84 32.02
CA ASN A 21 28.48 32.07 31.63
C ASN A 21 28.85 31.20 30.43
N THR A 22 29.47 30.03 30.71
CA THR A 22 29.48 28.93 29.75
C THR A 22 28.04 28.45 29.64
N SER A 23 27.27 29.06 28.74
CA SER A 23 26.03 28.50 28.26
C SER A 23 26.34 27.18 27.57
N CYS A 24 26.33 26.08 28.35
CA CYS A 24 26.21 24.76 27.78
C CYS A 24 24.86 24.72 27.05
N THR A 25 24.86 25.05 25.76
CA THR A 25 23.79 24.63 24.87
C THR A 25 23.86 23.11 24.82
N ASN A 26 23.27 22.46 25.81
CA ASN A 26 22.79 21.10 25.65
C ASN A 26 21.81 21.18 24.45
N GLY A 27 22.30 20.87 23.26
CA GLY A 27 21.48 20.59 22.10
C GLY A 27 20.64 19.38 22.45
N SER A 28 19.54 19.59 23.15
CA SER A 28 18.45 18.61 23.18
C SER A 28 18.10 18.39 21.72
N LYS A 29 18.51 17.26 21.13
CA LYS A 29 17.99 16.84 19.82
C LYS A 29 16.49 16.92 19.94
N GLU A 30 15.90 17.89 19.27
CA GLU A 30 14.45 18.06 19.24
C GLU A 30 13.86 16.72 18.83
N LYS A 31 13.03 16.13 19.71
CA LYS A 31 12.50 14.78 19.49
C LYS A 31 11.60 14.89 18.25
N LYS A 32 12.01 14.26 17.16
CA LYS A 32 11.24 14.27 15.92
C LYS A 32 9.82 13.78 16.15
N GLU A 33 8.86 14.44 15.55
CA GLU A 33 7.49 13.96 15.53
C GLU A 33 7.40 12.62 14.82
N ARG A 34 6.45 11.77 15.20
CA ARG A 34 6.39 10.38 14.75
C ARG A 34 5.17 10.12 13.89
N ILE A 35 5.36 9.38 12.79
CA ILE A 35 4.28 8.88 11.93
C ILE A 35 4.34 7.34 11.94
N ALA A 36 3.19 6.71 12.15
CA ALA A 36 3.05 5.26 12.03
C ALA A 36 2.67 4.87 10.60
N VAL A 37 3.29 3.81 10.09
CA VAL A 37 2.92 3.18 8.81
C VAL A 37 2.43 1.78 9.13
N VAL A 38 1.13 1.53 9.03
CA VAL A 38 0.52 0.23 9.34
C VAL A 38 0.11 -0.44 8.03
N ILE A 39 0.69 -1.60 7.76
CA ILE A 39 0.46 -2.37 6.53
C ILE A 39 -0.25 -3.68 6.87
N SER A 40 -1.17 -4.09 6.02
CA SER A 40 -1.96 -5.32 6.18
C SER A 40 -1.08 -6.56 6.24
N THR A 41 -0.07 -6.65 5.38
CA THR A 41 0.93 -7.74 5.38
C THR A 41 2.18 -7.35 4.60
N LEU A 42 3.33 -7.90 4.99
CA LEU A 42 4.59 -7.79 4.24
C LEU A 42 4.93 -9.07 3.45
N ASN A 43 4.00 -10.02 3.37
CA ASN A 43 4.20 -11.25 2.57
C ASN A 43 4.09 -11.00 1.06
N ASN A 44 3.48 -9.89 0.64
CA ASN A 44 3.40 -9.49 -0.75
C ASN A 44 4.42 -8.37 -1.04
N PRO A 45 5.33 -8.53 -2.03
CA PRO A 45 6.32 -7.51 -2.40
C PRO A 45 5.73 -6.14 -2.71
N TRP A 46 4.51 -6.07 -3.23
CA TRP A 46 3.79 -4.83 -3.50
C TRP A 46 3.59 -4.00 -2.23
N PHE A 47 3.18 -4.65 -1.13
CA PHE A 47 2.99 -4.00 0.17
C PHE A 47 4.32 -3.64 0.85
N VAL A 48 5.39 -4.40 0.60
CA VAL A 48 6.75 -4.04 1.05
C VAL A 48 7.15 -2.71 0.43
N VAL A 49 6.96 -2.54 -0.89
CA VAL A 49 7.25 -1.28 -1.59
C VAL A 49 6.38 -0.14 -1.09
N LEU A 50 5.07 -0.35 -0.90
CA LEU A 50 4.15 0.64 -0.35
C LEU A 50 4.61 1.13 1.03
N GLY A 51 4.85 0.19 1.95
CA GLY A 51 5.24 0.49 3.33
C GLY A 51 6.60 1.17 3.43
N GLN A 52 7.61 0.66 2.72
CA GLN A 52 8.96 1.24 2.74
C GLN A 52 8.98 2.63 2.12
N SER A 53 8.31 2.84 0.98
CA SER A 53 8.21 4.16 0.35
C SER A 53 7.51 5.19 1.24
N ALA A 54 6.50 4.76 2.01
CA ALA A 54 5.82 5.60 2.99
C ALA A 54 6.77 6.01 4.14
N VAL A 55 7.52 5.05 4.70
CA VAL A 55 8.52 5.30 5.74
C VAL A 55 9.60 6.25 5.24
N ASP A 56 10.14 6.02 4.05
CA ASP A 56 11.23 6.82 3.49
C ASP A 56 10.76 8.26 3.21
N LYS A 57 9.55 8.43 2.66
CA LYS A 57 9.00 9.77 2.45
C LYS A 57 8.72 10.50 3.77
N CYS A 58 8.22 9.83 4.80
CA CYS A 58 8.07 10.44 6.12
C CYS A 58 9.41 10.90 6.70
N LYS A 59 10.49 10.10 6.56
CA LYS A 59 11.83 10.47 6.99
C LYS A 59 12.39 11.66 6.21
N GLU A 60 12.18 11.70 4.90
CA GLU A 60 12.54 12.84 4.04
C GLU A 60 11.86 14.14 4.49
N LEU A 61 10.59 14.04 4.91
CA LEU A 61 9.81 15.16 5.45
C LEU A 61 10.22 15.57 6.89
N GLY A 62 11.15 14.85 7.51
CA GLY A 62 11.69 15.18 8.84
C GLY A 62 11.08 14.40 10.00
N TYR A 63 10.16 13.50 9.77
CA TYR A 63 9.52 12.66 10.79
C TYR A 63 10.34 11.43 11.16
N ASP A 64 10.13 10.91 12.36
CA ASP A 64 10.49 9.54 12.70
C ASP A 64 9.34 8.61 12.28
N ALA A 65 9.62 7.58 11.48
CA ALA A 65 8.59 6.72 10.91
C ALA A 65 8.84 5.25 11.25
N THR A 66 7.79 4.57 11.73
CA THR A 66 7.83 3.14 12.11
C THR A 66 6.84 2.35 11.26
N LEU A 67 7.31 1.25 10.68
CA LEU A 67 6.51 0.29 9.93
C LEU A 67 5.98 -0.80 10.86
N PHE A 68 4.68 -1.08 10.77
CA PHE A 68 3.96 -2.12 11.50
C PHE A 68 3.35 -3.11 10.51
N ASP A 69 3.62 -4.39 10.69
CA ASP A 69 3.08 -5.49 9.88
C ASP A 69 1.94 -6.20 10.62
N SER A 70 0.74 -6.08 10.12
CA SER A 70 -0.46 -6.71 10.71
C SER A 70 -0.60 -8.19 10.34
N GLN A 71 0.18 -8.72 9.40
CA GLN A 71 0.19 -10.12 8.97
C GLN A 71 -1.21 -10.64 8.56
N ASN A 72 -2.00 -9.79 7.91
CA ASN A 72 -3.42 -10.03 7.58
C ASN A 72 -4.26 -10.48 8.79
N ASN A 73 -3.88 -10.06 10.00
CA ASN A 73 -4.54 -10.42 11.26
C ASN A 73 -5.22 -9.18 11.87
N PRO A 74 -6.56 -9.12 11.90
CA PRO A 74 -7.29 -7.99 12.46
C PRO A 74 -7.00 -7.71 13.93
N SER A 75 -6.73 -8.75 14.75
CA SER A 75 -6.37 -8.58 16.17
C SER A 75 -5.02 -7.91 16.31
N LYS A 76 -4.03 -8.31 15.51
CA LYS A 76 -2.70 -7.69 15.50
C LYS A 76 -2.76 -6.25 14.98
N GLU A 77 -3.61 -5.97 14.00
CA GLU A 77 -3.88 -4.61 13.54
C GLU A 77 -4.42 -3.74 14.69
N ALA A 78 -5.40 -4.24 15.44
CA ALA A 78 -5.97 -3.52 16.60
C ALA A 78 -4.90 -3.26 17.68
N GLU A 79 -4.06 -4.24 18.01
CA GLU A 79 -2.93 -4.07 18.95
C GLU A 79 -1.94 -2.98 18.48
N HIS A 80 -1.67 -2.90 17.19
CA HIS A 80 -0.84 -1.82 16.63
C HIS A 80 -1.49 -0.45 16.85
N PHE A 81 -2.78 -0.31 16.59
CA PHE A 81 -3.51 0.95 16.81
C PHE A 81 -3.48 1.35 18.29
N ASP A 82 -3.73 0.44 19.22
CA ASP A 82 -3.66 0.72 20.67
C ASP A 82 -2.27 1.23 21.07
N ASN A 83 -1.21 0.56 20.62
CA ASN A 83 0.17 0.96 20.86
C ASN A 83 0.53 2.33 20.25
N ILE A 84 0.06 2.61 19.03
CA ILE A 84 0.27 3.86 18.34
C ILE A 84 -0.40 5.02 19.09
N LEU A 85 -1.66 4.84 19.50
CA LEU A 85 -2.42 5.86 20.22
C LEU A 85 -1.81 6.15 21.60
N ALA A 86 -1.30 5.15 22.32
CA ALA A 86 -0.61 5.33 23.58
C ALA A 86 0.78 5.99 23.43
N SER A 87 1.39 5.96 22.24
CA SER A 87 2.77 6.36 22.01
C SER A 87 2.95 7.77 21.42
N GLY A 88 1.88 8.52 21.17
CA GLY A 88 1.91 9.93 20.75
C GLY A 88 2.35 10.15 19.29
N TYR A 89 2.01 9.24 18.38
CA TYR A 89 2.16 9.45 16.95
C TYR A 89 1.26 10.60 16.45
N LYS A 90 1.71 11.34 15.44
CA LYS A 90 1.02 12.50 14.88
C LYS A 90 0.07 12.17 13.74
N ALA A 91 0.31 11.05 13.05
CA ALA A 91 -0.54 10.54 11.97
C ALA A 91 -0.30 9.04 11.78
N ILE A 92 -1.24 8.40 11.09
CA ILE A 92 -1.17 7.00 10.68
C ILE A 92 -1.36 6.93 9.17
N LEU A 93 -0.39 6.36 8.45
CA LEU A 93 -0.53 5.91 7.08
C LEU A 93 -0.96 4.45 7.12
N PHE A 94 -2.09 4.10 6.54
CA PHE A 94 -2.78 2.86 6.85
C PHE A 94 -3.21 2.09 5.60
N ASN A 95 -2.76 0.84 5.49
CA ASN A 95 -3.29 -0.13 4.55
C ASN A 95 -4.02 -1.22 5.36
N PRO A 96 -5.38 -1.25 5.36
CA PRO A 96 -6.18 -2.07 6.27
C PRO A 96 -6.17 -3.56 5.93
N THR A 97 -6.42 -4.41 6.94
CA THR A 97 -6.62 -5.84 6.74
C THR A 97 -8.01 -6.17 6.18
N ASP A 98 -9.01 -5.32 6.47
CA ASP A 98 -10.41 -5.51 6.08
C ASP A 98 -11.11 -4.16 5.87
N ALA A 99 -12.01 -4.07 4.89
CA ALA A 99 -12.67 -2.80 4.55
C ALA A 99 -13.66 -2.30 5.60
N ASP A 100 -14.34 -3.20 6.31
CA ASP A 100 -15.35 -2.89 7.32
C ASP A 100 -14.76 -2.93 8.73
N GLY A 101 -14.10 -4.04 9.11
CA GLY A 101 -13.56 -4.27 10.45
C GLY A 101 -12.49 -3.25 10.85
N SER A 102 -11.55 -2.96 9.96
CA SER A 102 -10.48 -2.00 10.21
C SER A 102 -10.97 -0.55 10.40
N GLY A 103 -12.17 -0.25 9.94
CA GLY A 103 -12.80 1.06 10.12
C GLY A 103 -12.98 1.45 11.59
N VAL A 104 -13.15 0.48 12.48
CA VAL A 104 -13.28 0.70 13.93
C VAL A 104 -11.99 1.27 14.50
N ASN A 105 -10.84 0.71 14.13
CA ASN A 105 -9.51 1.14 14.57
C ASN A 105 -9.21 2.56 14.05
N ALA A 106 -9.45 2.80 12.76
CA ALA A 106 -9.26 4.12 12.16
C ALA A 106 -10.18 5.18 12.81
N LYS A 107 -11.42 4.82 13.15
CA LYS A 107 -12.35 5.72 13.84
C LYS A 107 -11.91 6.01 15.28
N ALA A 108 -11.36 5.04 15.99
CA ALA A 108 -10.79 5.23 17.32
C ALA A 108 -9.60 6.21 17.26
N ALA A 109 -8.70 6.07 16.28
CA ALA A 109 -7.60 7.01 16.06
C ALA A 109 -8.10 8.43 15.77
N ALA A 110 -9.09 8.59 14.89
CA ALA A 110 -9.68 9.89 14.58
C ALA A 110 -10.29 10.57 15.82
N ARG A 111 -10.96 9.81 16.71
CA ARG A 111 -11.51 10.32 17.99
C ARG A 111 -10.40 10.72 18.97
N ALA A 112 -9.28 10.03 18.96
CA ALA A 112 -8.11 10.39 19.77
C ALA A 112 -7.30 11.55 19.18
N GLY A 113 -7.73 12.13 18.06
CA GLY A 113 -7.06 13.26 17.40
C GLY A 113 -5.86 12.86 16.53
N VAL A 114 -5.68 11.56 16.26
CA VAL A 114 -4.64 11.06 15.37
C VAL A 114 -5.23 10.82 13.97
N PRO A 115 -4.87 11.65 12.96
CA PRO A 115 -5.41 11.54 11.62
C PRO A 115 -4.92 10.25 10.93
N VAL A 116 -5.82 9.61 10.17
CA VAL A 116 -5.55 8.40 9.40
C VAL A 116 -5.63 8.72 7.90
N PHE A 117 -4.61 8.31 7.15
CA PHE A 117 -4.54 8.38 5.69
C PHE A 117 -4.49 6.96 5.15
N CYS A 118 -5.56 6.53 4.48
CA CYS A 118 -5.68 5.18 3.97
C CYS A 118 -4.96 5.04 2.62
N MET A 119 -4.27 3.93 2.41
CA MET A 119 -3.53 3.62 1.19
C MET A 119 -4.00 2.27 0.63
N ASP A 120 -4.23 2.19 -0.67
CA ASP A 120 -4.57 1.02 -1.46
C ASP A 120 -5.92 0.39 -1.10
N ARG A 121 -6.07 -0.19 0.08
CA ARG A 121 -7.33 -0.79 0.52
C ARG A 121 -8.26 0.25 1.14
N GLU A 122 -9.52 0.23 0.70
CA GLU A 122 -10.53 1.18 1.15
C GLU A 122 -11.12 0.78 2.51
N ILE A 123 -11.43 1.78 3.35
CA ILE A 123 -12.26 1.63 4.55
C ILE A 123 -13.67 2.14 4.24
N ASN A 124 -14.67 1.31 4.50
CA ASN A 124 -16.08 1.62 4.22
C ASN A 124 -16.69 2.61 5.24
N LEU A 125 -16.12 2.72 6.46
CA LEU A 125 -16.68 3.55 7.52
C LEU A 125 -16.48 5.05 7.25
N PRO A 126 -17.55 5.84 7.01
CA PRO A 126 -17.43 7.27 6.71
C PRO A 126 -16.75 8.06 7.83
N GLY A 127 -15.83 8.94 7.46
CA GLY A 127 -15.12 9.81 8.38
C GLY A 127 -14.12 9.10 9.30
N ALA A 128 -13.75 7.85 9.02
CA ALA A 128 -12.66 7.16 9.71
C ALA A 128 -11.29 7.66 9.24
N CYS A 129 -11.18 8.04 7.97
CA CYS A 129 -9.94 8.55 7.38
C CYS A 129 -10.08 10.01 6.94
N VAL A 130 -8.97 10.75 6.96
CA VAL A 130 -8.86 12.10 6.37
C VAL A 130 -8.94 12.01 4.86
N THR A 131 -8.11 11.16 4.27
CA THR A 131 -8.04 10.87 2.84
C THR A 131 -7.81 9.38 2.62
N GLN A 132 -8.37 8.82 1.55
CA GLN A 132 -8.08 7.48 1.06
C GLN A 132 -7.46 7.59 -0.33
N ILE A 133 -6.22 7.08 -0.49
CA ILE A 133 -5.45 7.07 -1.73
C ILE A 133 -5.56 5.65 -2.30
N LEU A 134 -6.30 5.49 -3.38
CA LEU A 134 -6.73 4.18 -3.88
C LEU A 134 -6.36 4.05 -5.36
N SER A 135 -5.98 2.85 -5.81
CA SER A 135 -5.92 2.58 -7.25
C SER A 135 -7.30 2.67 -7.90
N ASP A 136 -7.36 3.19 -9.11
CA ASP A 136 -8.57 3.10 -9.93
C ASP A 136 -8.70 1.67 -10.50
N ASN A 137 -8.97 0.73 -9.59
CA ASN A 137 -9.07 -0.69 -9.89
C ASN A 137 -10.15 -0.99 -10.93
N TYR A 138 -11.30 -0.29 -10.85
CA TYR A 138 -12.41 -0.51 -11.76
C TYR A 138 -12.04 -0.12 -13.19
N SER A 139 -11.54 1.10 -13.42
CA SER A 139 -11.12 1.56 -14.74
C SER A 139 -9.90 0.79 -15.28
N GLY A 140 -8.97 0.41 -14.39
CA GLY A 140 -7.83 -0.45 -14.73
C GLY A 140 -8.29 -1.80 -15.28
N CYS A 141 -9.27 -2.43 -14.60
CA CYS A 141 -9.81 -3.72 -15.05
C CYS A 141 -10.75 -3.60 -16.27
N ILE A 142 -11.39 -2.46 -16.51
CA ILE A 142 -12.03 -2.20 -17.82
C ILE A 142 -10.99 -2.25 -18.94
N THR A 143 -9.84 -1.61 -18.74
CA THR A 143 -8.77 -1.57 -19.75
C THR A 143 -8.18 -2.96 -19.97
N LEU A 144 -7.91 -3.70 -18.88
CA LEU A 144 -7.45 -5.09 -18.94
C LEU A 144 -8.48 -6.01 -19.61
N GLY A 145 -9.77 -5.87 -19.29
CA GLY A 145 -10.86 -6.63 -19.89
C GLY A 145 -10.99 -6.41 -21.39
N LYS A 146 -10.79 -5.18 -21.88
CA LYS A 146 -10.74 -4.89 -23.33
C LYS A 146 -9.57 -5.64 -23.99
N TYR A 147 -8.40 -5.59 -23.39
CA TYR A 147 -7.23 -6.32 -23.90
C TYR A 147 -7.45 -7.85 -23.85
N PHE A 148 -8.06 -8.36 -22.77
CA PHE A 148 -8.45 -9.77 -22.65
C PHE A 148 -9.35 -10.21 -23.80
N VAL A 149 -10.42 -9.45 -24.09
CA VAL A 149 -11.36 -9.73 -25.18
C VAL A 149 -10.66 -9.78 -26.55
N GLU A 150 -9.76 -8.84 -26.80
CA GLU A 150 -8.96 -8.79 -28.04
C GLU A 150 -8.00 -9.99 -28.13
N SER A 151 -7.26 -10.26 -27.06
CA SER A 151 -6.31 -11.37 -26.96
C SER A 151 -6.99 -12.74 -27.13
N MET A 152 -8.23 -12.90 -26.63
CA MET A 152 -9.03 -14.11 -26.76
C MET A 152 -9.77 -14.23 -28.10
N GLY A 153 -9.73 -13.22 -28.96
CA GLY A 153 -10.50 -13.21 -30.21
C GLY A 153 -12.01 -13.30 -29.96
N LYS A 154 -12.50 -12.76 -28.84
CA LYS A 154 -13.91 -12.66 -28.43
C LYS A 154 -14.60 -14.02 -28.17
N LYS A 155 -13.86 -15.09 -27.93
CA LYS A 155 -14.39 -16.43 -27.66
C LYS A 155 -13.44 -17.23 -26.81
N GLY A 156 -13.96 -18.26 -26.13
CA GLY A 156 -13.20 -19.20 -25.32
C GLY A 156 -13.72 -19.31 -23.90
N ASN A 157 -13.23 -20.32 -23.18
CA ASN A 157 -13.57 -20.60 -21.80
C ASN A 157 -12.52 -19.96 -20.89
N TYR A 158 -12.96 -19.24 -19.87
CA TYR A 158 -12.03 -18.64 -18.93
C TYR A 158 -12.43 -18.86 -17.48
N VAL A 159 -11.45 -18.68 -16.61
CA VAL A 159 -11.57 -18.77 -15.15
C VAL A 159 -11.25 -17.43 -14.54
N GLU A 160 -11.93 -17.06 -13.46
CA GLU A 160 -11.56 -15.95 -12.61
C GLU A 160 -11.07 -16.46 -11.25
N ILE A 161 -9.89 -15.99 -10.81
CA ILE A 161 -9.35 -16.25 -9.47
C ILE A 161 -9.42 -14.95 -8.67
N LEU A 162 -10.32 -14.91 -7.68
CA LEU A 162 -10.58 -13.77 -6.81
C LEU A 162 -9.56 -13.64 -5.71
N GLY A 163 -9.34 -12.38 -5.26
CA GLY A 163 -8.60 -12.07 -4.04
C GLY A 163 -9.44 -12.19 -2.76
N LEU A 164 -8.98 -11.52 -1.69
CA LEU A 164 -9.68 -11.47 -0.41
C LEU A 164 -11.10 -10.92 -0.57
N VAL A 165 -12.10 -11.65 -0.10
CA VAL A 165 -13.52 -11.26 -0.23
C VAL A 165 -13.89 -10.03 0.63
N GLY A 166 -13.16 -9.78 1.73
CA GLY A 166 -13.31 -8.60 2.59
C GLY A 166 -12.58 -7.35 2.08
N ASP A 167 -11.94 -7.42 0.91
CA ASP A 167 -11.23 -6.31 0.27
C ASP A 167 -12.03 -5.76 -0.91
N ASN A 168 -12.35 -4.46 -0.88
CA ASN A 168 -13.09 -3.79 -1.95
C ASN A 168 -12.36 -3.86 -3.31
N ASN A 169 -11.02 -3.98 -3.30
CA ASN A 169 -10.22 -4.11 -4.54
C ASN A 169 -10.60 -5.37 -5.31
N THR A 170 -10.85 -6.51 -4.62
CA THR A 170 -11.31 -7.75 -5.25
C THR A 170 -12.54 -7.51 -6.12
N TRP A 171 -13.54 -6.88 -5.53
CA TRP A 171 -14.82 -6.65 -6.23
C TRP A 171 -14.76 -5.53 -7.24
N ALA A 172 -13.93 -4.51 -7.03
CA ALA A 172 -13.73 -3.45 -8.01
C ALA A 172 -13.06 -3.99 -9.27
N ARG A 173 -12.04 -4.87 -9.12
CA ARG A 173 -11.34 -5.53 -10.23
C ARG A 173 -12.29 -6.47 -10.98
N SER A 174 -12.97 -7.36 -10.29
CA SER A 174 -13.93 -8.29 -10.88
C SER A 174 -15.03 -7.55 -11.65
N ARG A 175 -15.72 -6.58 -11.04
CA ARG A 175 -16.76 -5.80 -11.70
C ARG A 175 -16.25 -5.01 -12.91
N GLY A 176 -15.04 -4.44 -12.82
CA GLY A 176 -14.43 -3.72 -13.95
C GLY A 176 -14.16 -4.65 -15.12
N PHE A 177 -13.60 -5.83 -14.87
CA PHE A 177 -13.34 -6.86 -15.87
C PHE A 177 -14.64 -7.36 -16.51
N HIS A 178 -15.61 -7.78 -15.71
CA HIS A 178 -16.89 -8.30 -16.17
C HIS A 178 -17.76 -7.26 -16.91
N SER A 179 -17.63 -5.96 -16.56
CA SER A 179 -18.35 -4.90 -17.30
C SER A 179 -18.01 -4.84 -18.80
N VAL A 180 -16.89 -5.45 -19.19
CA VAL A 180 -16.46 -5.56 -20.59
C VAL A 180 -16.65 -6.97 -21.12
N VAL A 181 -16.14 -7.97 -20.42
CA VAL A 181 -16.05 -9.35 -20.91
C VAL A 181 -17.43 -9.98 -21.10
N ASP A 182 -18.36 -9.71 -20.18
CA ASP A 182 -19.74 -10.24 -20.23
C ASP A 182 -20.56 -9.69 -21.41
N CYS A 183 -20.07 -8.66 -22.10
CA CYS A 183 -20.70 -8.18 -23.34
C CYS A 183 -20.45 -9.09 -24.56
N TYR A 184 -19.62 -10.13 -24.41
CA TYR A 184 -19.23 -11.02 -25.50
C TYR A 184 -19.71 -12.45 -25.24
N GLU A 185 -20.80 -12.86 -25.88
CA GLU A 185 -21.42 -14.20 -25.71
C GLU A 185 -20.47 -15.38 -25.99
N GLY A 186 -19.42 -15.15 -26.78
CA GLY A 186 -18.41 -16.15 -27.09
C GLY A 186 -17.41 -16.41 -25.97
N LEU A 187 -17.31 -15.54 -24.98
CA LEU A 187 -16.47 -15.70 -23.79
C LEU A 187 -17.30 -16.27 -22.64
N LYS A 188 -16.88 -17.41 -22.09
CA LYS A 188 -17.63 -18.13 -21.05
C LYS A 188 -16.80 -18.31 -19.82
N MET A 189 -17.22 -17.72 -18.72
CA MET A 189 -16.64 -18.03 -17.40
C MET A 189 -17.11 -19.43 -16.98
N VAL A 190 -16.17 -20.38 -16.89
CA VAL A 190 -16.45 -21.78 -16.49
C VAL A 190 -16.25 -22.03 -15.01
N ALA A 191 -15.43 -21.19 -14.34
CA ALA A 191 -15.24 -21.24 -12.89
C ALA A 191 -14.86 -19.86 -12.36
N GLN A 192 -15.27 -19.59 -11.11
CA GLN A 192 -14.79 -18.48 -10.30
C GLN A 192 -14.42 -19.04 -8.93
N GLN A 193 -13.20 -18.83 -8.48
CA GLN A 193 -12.67 -19.36 -7.23
C GLN A 193 -11.90 -18.28 -6.46
N ASN A 194 -11.83 -18.44 -5.13
CA ASN A 194 -11.08 -17.51 -4.28
C ASN A 194 -9.70 -18.09 -3.92
N ALA A 195 -8.64 -17.27 -4.02
CA ALA A 195 -7.30 -17.63 -3.58
C ALA A 195 -6.65 -16.56 -2.68
N ASP A 196 -7.43 -15.62 -2.12
CA ASP A 196 -7.03 -14.70 -1.05
C ASP A 196 -5.78 -13.84 -1.34
N PHE A 197 -5.49 -13.53 -2.62
CA PHE A 197 -4.26 -12.89 -3.09
C PHE A 197 -2.98 -13.69 -2.78
N ASP A 198 -3.11 -15.01 -2.54
CA ASP A 198 -2.01 -15.91 -2.20
C ASP A 198 -1.60 -16.75 -3.41
N GLN A 199 -0.29 -16.79 -3.66
CA GLN A 199 0.29 -17.51 -4.82
C GLN A 199 0.09 -19.02 -4.73
N ASN A 200 0.31 -19.61 -3.55
CA ASN A 200 0.22 -21.06 -3.38
C ASN A 200 -1.23 -21.55 -3.48
N LYS A 201 -2.16 -20.80 -2.86
CA LYS A 201 -3.60 -21.10 -3.00
C LYS A 201 -4.06 -20.99 -4.45
N ALA A 202 -3.57 -19.99 -5.20
CA ALA A 202 -3.93 -19.86 -6.61
C ALA A 202 -3.39 -21.02 -7.46
N MET A 203 -2.20 -21.54 -7.14
CA MET A 203 -1.66 -22.74 -7.77
C MET A 203 -2.57 -23.96 -7.51
N GLU A 204 -2.93 -24.23 -6.24
CA GLU A 204 -3.82 -25.32 -5.86
C GLU A 204 -5.22 -25.21 -6.50
N VAL A 205 -5.76 -23.99 -6.53
CA VAL A 205 -7.04 -23.68 -7.19
C VAL A 205 -6.96 -23.98 -8.68
N MET A 206 -5.91 -23.50 -9.36
CA MET A 206 -5.76 -23.68 -10.80
C MET A 206 -5.56 -25.17 -11.18
N GLU A 207 -4.81 -25.94 -10.38
CA GLU A 207 -4.69 -27.40 -10.55
C GLU A 207 -6.07 -28.08 -10.51
N SER A 208 -6.88 -27.75 -9.50
CA SER A 208 -8.22 -28.30 -9.32
C SER A 208 -9.17 -27.90 -10.47
N VAL A 209 -9.08 -26.64 -10.88
CA VAL A 209 -9.93 -26.11 -11.96
C VAL A 209 -9.56 -26.74 -13.31
N MET A 210 -8.29 -26.94 -13.63
CA MET A 210 -7.87 -27.63 -14.87
C MET A 210 -8.33 -29.08 -14.95
N GLN A 211 -8.46 -29.77 -13.79
CA GLN A 211 -9.01 -31.12 -13.74
C GLN A 211 -10.52 -31.14 -14.03
N ALA A 212 -11.26 -30.16 -13.49
CA ALA A 212 -12.70 -30.04 -13.69
C ALA A 212 -13.09 -29.50 -15.08
N HIS A 213 -12.27 -28.63 -15.64
CA HIS A 213 -12.49 -27.90 -16.89
C HIS A 213 -11.25 -28.00 -17.78
N PRO A 214 -11.02 -29.12 -18.49
CA PRO A 214 -9.83 -29.34 -19.29
C PRO A 214 -9.70 -28.45 -20.54
N ASP A 215 -10.79 -27.77 -20.91
CA ASP A 215 -10.96 -26.92 -22.09
C ASP A 215 -10.88 -25.41 -21.78
N ILE A 216 -10.15 -25.03 -20.72
CA ILE A 216 -9.88 -23.64 -20.36
C ILE A 216 -8.90 -23.02 -21.36
N ASP A 217 -9.20 -21.81 -21.84
CA ASP A 217 -8.33 -21.04 -22.73
C ASP A 217 -7.63 -19.88 -22.02
N ALA A 218 -8.16 -19.39 -20.88
CA ALA A 218 -7.56 -18.30 -20.13
C ALA A 218 -7.91 -18.30 -18.64
N VAL A 219 -7.08 -17.61 -17.85
CA VAL A 219 -7.35 -17.27 -16.46
C VAL A 219 -7.09 -15.79 -16.20
N PHE A 220 -8.06 -15.11 -15.58
CA PHE A 220 -7.90 -13.78 -15.00
C PHE A 220 -7.72 -13.92 -13.50
N CYS A 221 -6.61 -13.44 -12.99
CA CYS A 221 -6.28 -13.44 -11.57
C CYS A 221 -6.39 -12.01 -11.03
N GLY A 222 -7.03 -11.86 -9.87
CA GLY A 222 -7.23 -10.56 -9.22
C GLY A 222 -5.93 -9.89 -8.77
N ASN A 223 -4.78 -10.61 -8.76
CA ASN A 223 -3.45 -10.04 -8.60
C ASN A 223 -2.34 -10.88 -9.25
N ASP A 224 -1.13 -10.32 -9.32
CA ASP A 224 0.03 -10.95 -9.96
C ASP A 224 0.57 -12.16 -9.19
N ALA A 225 0.52 -12.15 -7.85
CA ALA A 225 0.94 -13.31 -7.07
C ALA A 225 0.08 -14.53 -7.43
N MET A 226 -1.24 -14.35 -7.54
CA MET A 226 -2.13 -15.41 -7.99
C MET A 226 -1.90 -15.78 -9.46
N ALA A 227 -1.59 -14.81 -10.34
CA ALA A 227 -1.27 -15.08 -11.75
C ALA A 227 0.00 -15.93 -11.87
N MET A 228 1.03 -15.65 -11.09
CA MET A 228 2.25 -16.46 -11.03
C MET A 228 1.98 -17.88 -10.50
N GLY A 229 1.14 -18.02 -9.48
CA GLY A 229 0.72 -19.34 -8.97
C GLY A 229 -0.07 -20.15 -10.00
N ALA A 230 -1.06 -19.52 -10.63
CA ALA A 230 -1.81 -20.15 -11.72
C ALA A 230 -0.92 -20.57 -12.88
N TYR A 231 0.03 -19.72 -13.29
CA TYR A 231 1.00 -20.05 -14.33
C TYR A 231 1.87 -21.25 -13.94
N GLN A 232 2.31 -21.37 -12.70
CA GLN A 232 3.09 -22.53 -12.23
C GLN A 232 2.30 -23.83 -12.34
N ALA A 233 1.00 -23.83 -12.00
CA ALA A 233 0.12 -24.99 -12.18
C ALA A 233 -0.05 -25.36 -13.67
N ILE A 234 -0.24 -24.35 -14.53
CA ILE A 234 -0.38 -24.52 -15.98
C ILE A 234 0.89 -25.12 -16.57
N LEU A 235 2.07 -24.61 -16.19
CA LEU A 235 3.38 -25.11 -16.61
C LEU A 235 3.60 -26.56 -16.16
N ALA A 236 3.27 -26.87 -14.90
CA ALA A 236 3.39 -28.23 -14.37
C ALA A 236 2.48 -29.25 -15.09
N ALA A 237 1.33 -28.78 -15.59
CA ALA A 237 0.41 -29.58 -16.40
C ALA A 237 0.82 -29.70 -17.89
N GLY A 238 1.91 -29.04 -18.33
CA GLY A 238 2.36 -28.99 -19.71
C GLY A 238 1.41 -28.25 -20.64
N LYS A 239 0.66 -27.29 -20.13
CA LYS A 239 -0.32 -26.46 -20.87
C LYS A 239 0.15 -25.01 -21.07
N ASP A 240 1.43 -24.74 -20.83
CA ASP A 240 2.01 -23.44 -21.10
C ASP A 240 1.97 -23.14 -22.60
N GLY A 241 1.45 -21.94 -22.94
CA GLY A 241 1.14 -21.57 -24.33
C GLY A 241 -0.29 -21.89 -24.78
N ASP A 242 -0.99 -22.83 -24.12
CA ASP A 242 -2.40 -23.15 -24.41
C ASP A 242 -3.35 -22.27 -23.59
N ILE A 243 -3.00 -21.95 -22.33
CA ILE A 243 -3.82 -21.18 -21.41
C ILE A 243 -3.18 -19.80 -21.16
N LYS A 244 -3.89 -18.76 -21.53
CA LYS A 244 -3.46 -17.37 -21.32
C LYS A 244 -3.67 -16.92 -19.88
N VAL A 245 -2.68 -16.22 -19.30
CA VAL A 245 -2.74 -15.76 -17.91
C VAL A 245 -2.72 -14.24 -17.86
N PHE A 246 -3.61 -13.66 -17.05
CA PHE A 246 -3.74 -12.22 -16.83
C PHE A 246 -3.68 -11.92 -15.34
N GLY A 247 -2.93 -10.88 -14.96
CA GLY A 247 -2.72 -10.46 -13.58
C GLY A 247 -3.13 -9.02 -13.31
N PHE A 248 -2.79 -8.55 -12.12
CA PHE A 248 -2.96 -7.18 -11.67
C PHE A 248 -1.97 -6.89 -10.55
N ASP A 249 -1.29 -5.80 -10.50
CA ASP A 249 -0.38 -5.16 -9.55
C ASP A 249 0.84 -4.55 -10.24
N GLY A 250 1.38 -5.18 -11.30
CA GLY A 250 2.64 -4.79 -11.94
C GLY A 250 3.86 -5.27 -11.17
N ALA A 251 3.77 -6.45 -10.52
CA ALA A 251 4.88 -7.04 -9.79
C ALA A 251 6.05 -7.41 -10.72
N ASN A 252 7.29 -7.26 -10.23
CA ASN A 252 8.49 -7.41 -11.05
C ASN A 252 8.61 -8.79 -11.71
N ASP A 253 8.24 -9.85 -11.01
CA ASP A 253 8.23 -11.22 -11.52
C ASP A 253 7.19 -11.42 -12.62
N CYS A 254 5.98 -10.84 -12.44
CA CYS A 254 4.94 -10.85 -13.48
C CYS A 254 5.35 -10.00 -14.70
N VAL A 255 5.92 -8.81 -14.50
CA VAL A 255 6.45 -7.96 -15.58
C VAL A 255 7.56 -8.70 -16.36
N ASN A 256 8.44 -9.45 -15.68
CA ASN A 256 9.44 -10.29 -16.32
C ASN A 256 8.78 -11.47 -17.09
N ALA A 257 7.77 -12.10 -16.51
CA ALA A 257 7.02 -13.17 -17.15
C ALA A 257 6.30 -12.69 -18.43
N ILE A 258 5.82 -11.44 -18.45
CA ILE A 258 5.26 -10.81 -19.67
C ILE A 258 6.35 -10.62 -20.73
N ARG A 259 7.57 -10.16 -20.36
CA ARG A 259 8.70 -10.04 -21.29
C ARG A 259 9.06 -11.38 -21.94
N GLU A 260 8.98 -12.45 -21.17
CA GLU A 260 9.27 -13.83 -21.59
C GLU A 260 8.09 -14.49 -22.34
N GLY A 261 6.92 -13.85 -22.40
CA GLY A 261 5.72 -14.37 -23.06
C GLY A 261 5.00 -15.47 -22.27
N LYS A 262 5.21 -15.54 -20.95
CA LYS A 262 4.58 -16.50 -20.02
C LYS A 262 3.25 -16.00 -19.48
N ILE A 263 3.12 -14.69 -19.32
CA ILE A 263 1.89 -13.99 -18.91
C ILE A 263 1.53 -12.96 -19.99
N GLU A 264 0.25 -12.81 -20.28
CA GLU A 264 -0.24 -11.95 -21.35
C GLU A 264 -0.21 -10.46 -20.96
N ALA A 265 -0.71 -10.15 -19.77
CA ALA A 265 -0.79 -8.76 -19.29
C ALA A 265 -1.02 -8.67 -17.79
N THR A 266 -0.70 -7.49 -17.24
CA THR A 266 -1.07 -7.07 -15.87
C THR A 266 -1.56 -5.63 -15.84
N GLY A 267 -2.38 -5.30 -14.84
CA GLY A 267 -2.71 -3.92 -14.49
C GLY A 267 -1.68 -3.35 -13.53
N MET A 268 -0.78 -2.47 -14.01
CA MET A 268 0.25 -1.84 -13.20
C MET A 268 -0.34 -0.84 -12.22
N GLN A 269 -0.14 -1.06 -10.93
CA GLN A 269 -0.39 -0.11 -9.86
C GLN A 269 0.90 0.63 -9.48
N PHE A 270 0.77 1.77 -8.80
CA PHE A 270 1.90 2.64 -8.43
C PHE A 270 2.01 2.82 -6.90
N PRO A 271 2.52 1.81 -6.16
CA PRO A 271 2.62 1.86 -4.68
C PRO A 271 3.49 3.01 -4.18
N LYS A 272 4.59 3.32 -4.88
CA LYS A 272 5.46 4.46 -4.53
C LYS A 272 4.69 5.78 -4.58
N THR A 273 3.91 6.01 -5.64
CA THR A 273 3.07 7.22 -5.79
C THR A 273 2.02 7.32 -4.69
N MET A 274 1.35 6.21 -4.34
CA MET A 274 0.39 6.20 -3.23
C MET A 274 1.03 6.57 -1.90
N ALA A 275 2.15 5.94 -1.58
CA ALA A 275 2.90 6.15 -0.35
C ALA A 275 3.40 7.60 -0.21
N ILE A 276 4.01 8.14 -1.26
CA ILE A 276 4.52 9.51 -1.31
C ILE A 276 3.35 10.50 -1.14
N THR A 277 2.23 10.25 -1.81
CA THR A 277 1.02 11.08 -1.70
C THR A 277 0.47 11.05 -0.29
N ALA A 278 0.32 9.88 0.33
CA ALA A 278 -0.19 9.73 1.69
C ALA A 278 0.69 10.46 2.72
N ALA A 279 2.01 10.27 2.65
CA ALA A 279 2.96 10.94 3.54
C ALA A 279 2.94 12.47 3.36
N THR A 280 2.86 12.95 2.11
CA THR A 280 2.76 14.39 1.81
C THR A 280 1.48 15.00 2.33
N LEU A 281 0.34 14.31 2.22
CA LEU A 281 -0.94 14.79 2.75
C LEU A 281 -0.97 14.75 4.28
N ALA A 282 -0.33 13.76 4.90
CA ALA A 282 -0.18 13.71 6.36
C ALA A 282 0.66 14.89 6.87
N ASP A 283 1.78 15.23 6.22
CA ASP A 283 2.61 16.38 6.52
C ASP A 283 1.82 17.70 6.42
N LYS A 284 1.10 17.91 5.31
CA LYS A 284 0.24 19.07 5.13
C LYS A 284 -0.82 19.20 6.23
N TYR A 285 -1.45 18.08 6.60
CA TYR A 285 -2.45 18.06 7.67
C TYR A 285 -1.85 18.38 9.05
N ILE A 286 -0.68 17.83 9.37
CA ILE A 286 0.05 18.14 10.61
C ILE A 286 0.41 19.62 10.66
N LYS A 287 0.77 20.22 9.52
CA LYS A 287 1.07 21.66 9.38
C LYS A 287 -0.18 22.57 9.35
N GLY A 288 -1.38 22.01 9.47
CA GLY A 288 -2.62 22.78 9.64
C GLY A 288 -3.56 22.83 8.42
N GLU A 289 -3.20 22.24 7.28
CA GLU A 289 -4.10 22.15 6.13
C GLU A 289 -5.27 21.20 6.44
N ARG A 290 -6.50 21.63 6.16
CA ARG A 290 -7.73 20.87 6.46
C ARG A 290 -8.57 20.60 5.23
N ASN A 291 -8.34 21.31 4.12
CA ASN A 291 -9.09 21.13 2.89
C ASN A 291 -8.43 20.06 2.01
N LEU A 292 -8.49 18.80 2.45
CA LEU A 292 -7.95 17.66 1.74
C LEU A 292 -9.07 16.83 1.09
N PRO A 293 -8.84 16.24 -0.09
CA PRO A 293 -9.82 15.40 -0.76
C PRO A 293 -10.09 14.13 0.08
N LYS A 294 -11.33 13.66 0.07
CA LYS A 294 -11.71 12.43 0.80
C LYS A 294 -11.19 11.17 0.12
N LYS A 295 -11.15 11.15 -1.20
CA LYS A 295 -10.58 10.07 -2.02
C LYS A 295 -9.70 10.66 -3.11
N LEU A 296 -8.59 9.97 -3.38
CA LEU A 296 -7.66 10.27 -4.46
C LEU A 296 -7.42 8.99 -5.27
N PRO A 297 -7.97 8.89 -6.48
CA PRO A 297 -7.66 7.77 -7.35
C PRO A 297 -6.25 7.90 -7.94
N VAL A 298 -5.51 6.80 -7.95
CA VAL A 298 -4.24 6.63 -8.67
C VAL A 298 -4.53 5.78 -9.89
N ALA A 299 -4.19 6.27 -11.07
CA ALA A 299 -4.45 5.56 -12.32
C ALA A 299 -3.72 4.20 -12.34
N VAL A 300 -4.35 3.22 -13.00
CA VAL A 300 -3.77 1.91 -13.30
C VAL A 300 -3.46 1.86 -14.79
N GLU A 301 -2.31 1.31 -15.14
CA GLU A 301 -1.85 1.22 -16.52
C GLU A 301 -1.79 -0.24 -16.98
N LEU A 302 -2.25 -0.52 -18.18
CA LEU A 302 -2.10 -1.84 -18.79
C LEU A 302 -0.63 -2.07 -19.19
N VAL A 303 -0.06 -3.17 -18.73
CA VAL A 303 1.25 -3.66 -19.15
C VAL A 303 1.08 -4.97 -19.90
N ASN A 304 1.55 -5.01 -21.12
CA ASN A 304 1.51 -6.17 -22.01
C ASN A 304 2.83 -6.30 -22.79
N LYS A 305 2.96 -7.27 -23.69
CA LYS A 305 4.17 -7.53 -24.46
C LYS A 305 4.65 -6.31 -25.28
N GLU A 306 3.76 -5.45 -25.73
CA GLU A 306 4.09 -4.30 -26.59
C GLU A 306 4.81 -3.18 -25.80
N ASN A 307 4.41 -2.97 -24.54
CA ASN A 307 4.88 -1.83 -23.73
C ASN A 307 5.71 -2.23 -22.50
N VAL A 308 5.83 -3.50 -22.16
CA VAL A 308 6.48 -4.01 -20.95
C VAL A 308 7.93 -3.53 -20.75
N LYS A 309 8.61 -3.15 -21.83
CA LYS A 309 9.98 -2.59 -21.77
C LYS A 309 10.06 -1.26 -21.02
N ASN A 310 8.94 -0.56 -20.88
CA ASN A 310 8.84 0.74 -20.21
C ASN A 310 8.56 0.62 -18.71
N TYR A 311 8.38 -0.61 -18.17
CA TYR A 311 7.94 -0.84 -16.82
C TYR A 311 8.88 -1.76 -16.04
N GLY A 312 9.00 -1.51 -14.76
CA GLY A 312 9.76 -2.30 -13.80
C GLY A 312 9.73 -1.64 -12.43
N ASP A 313 10.11 -2.39 -11.40
CA ASP A 313 10.20 -1.90 -10.02
C ASP A 313 8.91 -1.18 -9.54
N PHE A 314 7.75 -1.76 -9.86
CA PHE A 314 6.41 -1.23 -9.56
C PHE A 314 6.20 0.19 -10.08
N GLY A 315 6.62 0.46 -11.31
CA GLY A 315 6.46 1.77 -11.93
C GLY A 315 6.96 1.82 -13.37
N ARG A 316 6.99 3.02 -13.91
CA ARG A 316 7.65 3.30 -15.17
C ARG A 316 9.17 3.46 -14.94
N ILE A 317 9.99 2.96 -15.88
CA ILE A 317 11.46 3.02 -15.76
C ILE A 317 11.99 4.46 -15.83
N ASP A 318 11.27 5.34 -16.52
CA ASP A 318 11.70 6.72 -16.79
C ASP A 318 11.09 7.77 -15.83
N GLN A 319 10.54 7.35 -14.69
CA GLN A 319 9.93 8.26 -13.69
C GLN A 319 10.63 8.23 -12.33
#